data_585e72c6251b0f1ebc9d268454eaae7a
#
_entry.id   585e72c6251b0f1ebc9d268454eaae7a
#
_cell.length_a   1.000
_cell.length_b   1.000
_cell.length_c   1.000
_cell.angle_alpha   90.00
_cell.angle_beta   90.00
_cell.angle_gamma   90.00
#
_symmetry.space_group_name_H-M   'P 1'
#
loop_
_entity.id
_entity.type
_entity.pdbx_description
1 polymer ?
#
loop_
_entity_poly.entity_id
_entity_poly.type
_entity_poly.pdbx_seq_one_letter_code
_entity_poly.pdbx_strand_id
1 'polypeptide(L)'
;MTTLYVREGEEYREAKAQDVFERAQALMAQRFRVGAPVMDAPKRTGEFLKLKLGTLDHEIFSVMFLDNRHRLIEYVELFRGTIDGAVHPREVVKEALARNAAALICCHGHPSGDPSPSMADQQVTLRLKEALALLDIRLLDHFIVGNSICSMAERGLL
;
A
#
# COMPACT_ATOMS: atom_id res chain seq x y z
N MET A 1 0.76 30.38 10.38
CA MET A 1 0.22 29.31 9.49
C MET A 1 0.66 29.61 8.07
N THR A 2 1.18 28.62 7.35
CA THR A 2 1.57 28.81 5.94
C THR A 2 0.39 28.38 5.07
N THR A 3 -0.17 29.32 4.29
CA THR A 3 -1.25 29.04 3.34
C THR A 3 -0.64 28.62 2.01
N LEU A 4 -1.14 27.53 1.45
CA LEU A 4 -0.75 27.03 0.13
C LEU A 4 -1.79 27.49 -0.91
N TYR A 5 -1.33 27.72 -2.14
CA TYR A 5 -2.17 28.15 -3.24
C TYR A 5 -2.00 27.21 -4.45
N VAL A 6 -3.10 26.97 -5.15
CA VAL A 6 -3.13 26.24 -6.43
C VAL A 6 -3.37 27.24 -7.55
N ARG A 7 -2.65 27.10 -8.65
CA ARG A 7 -2.85 27.87 -9.87
C ARG A 7 -3.88 27.19 -10.76
N GLU A 8 -4.96 27.89 -11.07
CA GLU A 8 -5.99 27.47 -12.04
C GLU A 8 -6.03 28.47 -13.19
N GLY A 9 -5.39 28.12 -14.33
CA GLY A 9 -5.21 29.06 -15.45
C GLY A 9 -4.28 30.22 -15.08
N GLU A 10 -4.82 31.44 -15.08
CA GLU A 10 -4.09 32.67 -14.70
C GLU A 10 -4.37 33.12 -13.25
N GLU A 11 -5.30 32.46 -12.55
CA GLU A 11 -5.69 32.81 -11.19
C GLU A 11 -5.09 31.85 -10.15
N TYR A 12 -5.04 32.32 -8.90
CA TYR A 12 -4.60 31.53 -7.74
C TYR A 12 -5.75 31.43 -6.75
N ARG A 13 -6.04 30.22 -6.28
CA ARG A 13 -6.94 29.99 -5.14
C ARG A 13 -6.20 29.30 -4.00
N GLU A 14 -6.74 29.43 -2.81
CA GLU A 14 -6.25 28.67 -1.65
C GLU A 14 -6.38 27.16 -1.90
N ALA A 15 -5.31 26.41 -1.61
CA ALA A 15 -5.27 24.96 -1.79
C ALA A 15 -6.13 24.27 -0.74
N LYS A 16 -7.00 23.36 -1.19
CA LYS A 16 -7.71 22.44 -0.31
C LYS A 16 -6.80 21.26 0.04
N ALA A 17 -7.09 20.54 1.10
CA ALA A 17 -6.35 19.33 1.48
C ALA A 17 -6.20 18.35 0.30
N GLN A 18 -7.26 18.18 -0.48
CA GLN A 18 -7.27 17.31 -1.65
C GLN A 18 -6.21 17.71 -2.70
N ASP A 19 -6.05 19.00 -3.00
CA ASP A 19 -5.05 19.48 -3.96
C ASP A 19 -3.63 19.14 -3.51
N VAL A 20 -3.37 19.26 -2.21
CA VAL A 20 -2.07 18.93 -1.61
C VAL A 20 -1.79 17.44 -1.73
N PHE A 21 -2.79 16.59 -1.44
CA PHE A 21 -2.66 15.14 -1.56
C PHE A 21 -2.42 14.69 -3.00
N GLU A 22 -3.21 15.18 -3.94
CA GLU A 22 -3.06 14.86 -5.37
C GLU A 22 -1.67 15.27 -5.89
N ARG A 23 -1.19 16.45 -5.49
CA ARG A 23 0.14 16.91 -5.87
C ARG A 23 1.24 16.07 -5.23
N ALA A 24 1.10 15.73 -3.96
CA ALA A 24 2.04 14.84 -3.27
C ALA A 24 2.09 13.46 -3.95
N GLN A 25 0.94 12.88 -4.26
CA GLN A 25 0.85 11.61 -4.99
C GLN A 25 1.51 11.70 -6.37
N ALA A 26 1.28 12.76 -7.14
CA ALA A 26 1.88 12.96 -8.44
C ALA A 26 3.41 13.10 -8.36
N LEU A 27 3.91 13.84 -7.39
CA LEU A 27 5.36 13.99 -7.14
C LEU A 27 6.01 12.67 -6.72
N MET A 28 5.33 11.90 -5.88
CA MET A 28 5.78 10.56 -5.50
C MET A 28 5.80 9.62 -6.70
N ALA A 29 4.73 9.59 -7.50
CA ALA A 29 4.68 8.78 -8.73
C ALA A 29 5.79 9.16 -9.73
N GLN A 30 6.12 10.44 -9.84
CA GLN A 30 7.22 10.91 -10.68
C GLN A 30 8.58 10.47 -10.12
N ARG A 31 8.77 10.50 -8.81
CA ARG A 31 9.97 10.02 -8.12
C ARG A 31 10.18 8.51 -8.30
N PHE A 32 9.07 7.76 -8.39
CA PHE A 32 9.06 6.32 -8.63
C PHE A 32 9.30 5.94 -10.10
N ARG A 33 9.07 6.83 -11.05
CA ARG A 33 9.38 6.61 -12.47
C ARG A 33 10.86 6.75 -12.81
N VAL A 34 11.62 7.51 -12.03
CA VAL A 34 13.05 7.71 -12.24
C VAL A 34 13.85 6.74 -11.36
N GLY A 35 13.90 5.47 -11.80
CA GLY A 35 14.54 4.38 -11.06
C GLY A 35 13.57 3.77 -10.04
N ALA A 36 13.06 2.58 -10.34
CA ALA A 36 12.06 1.92 -9.49
C ALA A 36 12.52 1.88 -8.01
N PRO A 37 11.74 2.42 -7.06
CA PRO A 37 12.16 2.53 -5.68
C PRO A 37 12.33 1.15 -5.07
N VAL A 38 13.40 0.99 -4.31
CA VAL A 38 13.63 -0.21 -3.53
C VAL A 38 12.82 -0.13 -2.25
N MET A 39 11.94 -1.11 -2.03
CA MET A 39 11.08 -1.23 -0.83
C MET A 39 11.80 -2.07 0.24
N ASP A 40 12.98 -1.62 0.64
CA ASP A 40 13.86 -2.29 1.59
C ASP A 40 13.78 -1.70 3.02
N ALA A 41 13.07 -0.59 3.18
CA ALA A 41 12.93 0.10 4.45
C ALA A 41 11.45 0.25 4.83
N PRO A 42 10.97 -0.40 5.92
CA PRO A 42 9.58 -0.32 6.37
C PRO A 42 9.06 1.11 6.53
N LYS A 43 9.90 2.02 7.04
CA LYS A 43 9.54 3.43 7.21
C LYS A 43 9.18 4.10 5.88
N ARG A 44 10.02 3.93 4.85
CA ARG A 44 9.80 4.53 3.52
C ARG A 44 8.55 3.95 2.84
N THR A 45 8.38 2.64 2.94
CA THR A 45 7.19 1.95 2.44
C THR A 45 5.94 2.45 3.14
N GLY A 46 5.99 2.57 4.48
CA GLY A 46 4.88 3.08 5.27
C GLY A 46 4.49 4.52 4.92
N GLU A 47 5.44 5.42 4.74
CA GLU A 47 5.18 6.81 4.32
C GLU A 47 4.47 6.87 2.95
N PHE A 48 4.90 6.05 2.00
CA PHE A 48 4.22 5.92 0.70
C PHE A 48 2.78 5.43 0.86
N LEU A 49 2.56 4.38 1.65
CA LEU A 49 1.24 3.80 1.87
C LEU A 49 0.30 4.74 2.61
N LYS A 50 0.80 5.52 3.55
CA LYS A 50 0.01 6.54 4.25
C LYS A 50 -0.53 7.60 3.30
N LEU A 51 0.25 8.01 2.30
CA LEU A 51 -0.22 8.92 1.25
C LEU A 51 -1.27 8.28 0.33
N LYS A 52 -1.17 6.97 0.09
CA LYS A 52 -2.12 6.24 -0.78
C LYS A 52 -3.43 5.89 -0.10
N LEU A 53 -3.37 5.45 1.15
CA LEU A 53 -4.49 4.85 1.86
C LEU A 53 -5.04 5.72 3.01
N GLY A 54 -4.25 6.67 3.52
CA GLY A 54 -4.59 7.40 4.74
C GLY A 54 -5.75 8.42 4.62
N THR A 55 -6.27 8.64 3.41
CA THR A 55 -7.39 9.57 3.16
C THR A 55 -8.66 8.87 2.69
N LEU A 56 -8.64 7.54 2.62
CA LEU A 56 -9.76 6.77 2.12
C LEU A 56 -10.80 6.55 3.23
N ASP A 57 -12.06 6.71 2.88
CA ASP A 57 -13.22 6.55 3.75
C ASP A 57 -13.80 5.11 3.74
N HIS A 58 -13.14 4.22 3.03
CA HIS A 58 -13.49 2.80 2.95
C HIS A 58 -12.22 1.93 2.99
N GLU A 59 -12.40 0.67 3.39
CA GLU A 59 -11.31 -0.29 3.41
C GLU A 59 -10.84 -0.63 1.99
N ILE A 60 -9.53 -0.57 1.77
CA ILE A 60 -8.90 -1.02 0.53
C ILE A 60 -7.77 -1.97 0.89
N PHE A 61 -7.77 -3.13 0.22
CA PHE A 61 -6.64 -4.02 0.22
C PHE A 61 -5.87 -3.85 -1.08
N SER A 62 -4.60 -3.51 -0.96
CA SER A 62 -3.70 -3.27 -2.06
C SER A 62 -2.42 -4.08 -1.93
N VAL A 63 -1.72 -4.24 -3.03
CA VAL A 63 -0.48 -5.02 -3.10
C VAL A 63 0.58 -4.25 -3.87
N MET A 64 1.78 -4.21 -3.31
CA MET A 64 3.00 -3.80 -3.99
C MET A 64 3.69 -5.05 -4.53
N PHE A 65 3.81 -5.16 -5.83
CA PHE A 65 4.52 -6.23 -6.53
C PHE A 65 5.98 -5.82 -6.73
N LEU A 66 6.91 -6.69 -6.33
CA LEU A 66 8.33 -6.37 -6.28
C LEU A 66 9.15 -7.40 -7.09
N ASP A 67 10.26 -6.93 -7.64
CA ASP A 67 11.25 -7.81 -8.24
C ASP A 67 12.20 -8.45 -7.19
N ASN A 68 13.16 -9.25 -7.65
CA ASN A 68 14.14 -9.92 -6.79
C ASN A 68 15.03 -8.97 -5.97
N ARG A 69 15.14 -7.71 -6.38
CA ARG A 69 15.89 -6.66 -5.68
C ARG A 69 14.98 -5.75 -4.86
N HIS A 70 13.74 -6.19 -4.61
CA HIS A 70 12.68 -5.43 -3.92
C HIS A 70 12.36 -4.08 -4.57
N ARG A 71 12.58 -3.93 -5.87
CA ARG A 71 12.16 -2.74 -6.61
C ARG A 71 10.68 -2.87 -6.95
N LEU A 72 9.95 -1.78 -6.79
CA LEU A 72 8.53 -1.75 -7.09
C LEU A 72 8.29 -1.94 -8.61
N ILE A 73 7.59 -3.02 -8.95
CA ILE A 73 7.06 -3.26 -10.30
C ILE A 73 5.77 -2.48 -10.47
N GLU A 74 4.81 -2.67 -9.55
CA GLU A 74 3.53 -2.00 -9.58
C GLU A 74 2.86 -2.00 -8.20
N TYR A 75 2.05 -0.96 -7.91
CA TYR A 75 1.12 -0.90 -6.79
C TYR A 75 -0.30 -1.04 -7.34
N VAL A 76 -1.08 -1.97 -6.81
CA VAL A 76 -2.44 -2.28 -7.31
C VAL A 76 -3.41 -2.39 -6.14
N GLU A 77 -4.52 -1.68 -6.23
CA GLU A 77 -5.68 -1.85 -5.35
C GLU A 77 -6.50 -3.04 -5.87
N LEU A 78 -6.53 -4.14 -5.10
CA LEU A 78 -7.15 -5.38 -5.57
C LEU A 78 -8.58 -5.56 -5.07
N PHE A 79 -8.84 -5.18 -3.82
CA PHE A 79 -10.14 -5.39 -3.19
C PHE A 79 -10.59 -4.15 -2.44
N ARG A 80 -11.89 -3.91 -2.46
CA ARG A 80 -12.57 -2.83 -1.71
C ARG A 80 -13.62 -3.44 -0.79
N GLY A 81 -13.75 -2.89 0.42
CA GLY A 81 -14.64 -3.38 1.47
C GLY A 81 -13.90 -4.19 2.52
N THR A 82 -14.66 -4.73 3.49
CA THR A 82 -14.08 -5.45 4.62
C THR A 82 -13.23 -6.64 4.17
N ILE A 83 -12.08 -6.82 4.79
CA ILE A 83 -11.13 -7.92 4.50
C ILE A 83 -11.78 -9.29 4.67
N ASP A 84 -12.72 -9.39 5.63
CA ASP A 84 -13.39 -10.65 5.94
C ASP A 84 -14.25 -11.13 4.77
N GLY A 85 -13.71 -12.07 4.00
CA GLY A 85 -14.33 -12.66 2.82
C GLY A 85 -14.04 -11.98 1.47
N ALA A 86 -13.44 -10.78 1.45
CA ALA A 86 -13.15 -10.08 0.20
C ALA A 86 -11.81 -10.46 -0.43
N VAL A 87 -10.78 -10.75 0.38
CA VAL A 87 -9.44 -11.06 -0.12
C VAL A 87 -9.28 -12.54 -0.44
N HIS A 88 -9.18 -12.83 -1.73
CA HIS A 88 -8.97 -14.19 -2.21
C HIS A 88 -7.50 -14.41 -2.63
N PRO A 89 -6.74 -15.30 -1.94
CA PRO A 89 -5.34 -15.55 -2.25
C PRO A 89 -5.09 -15.89 -3.73
N ARG A 90 -6.00 -16.64 -4.36
CA ARG A 90 -5.87 -16.99 -5.79
C ARG A 90 -5.79 -15.76 -6.71
N GLU A 91 -6.51 -14.70 -6.42
CA GLU A 91 -6.49 -13.47 -7.23
C GLU A 91 -5.17 -12.72 -7.03
N VAL A 92 -4.68 -12.64 -5.78
CA VAL A 92 -3.35 -12.08 -5.49
C VAL A 92 -2.24 -12.86 -6.20
N VAL A 93 -2.32 -14.18 -6.18
CA VAL A 93 -1.35 -15.06 -6.86
C VAL A 93 -1.38 -14.85 -8.38
N LYS A 94 -2.56 -14.77 -8.99
CA LYS A 94 -2.72 -14.48 -10.44
C LYS A 94 -2.04 -13.18 -10.82
N GLU A 95 -2.30 -12.11 -10.04
CA GLU A 95 -1.71 -10.79 -10.27
C GLU A 95 -0.19 -10.79 -10.08
N ALA A 96 0.32 -11.57 -9.11
CA ALA A 96 1.75 -11.74 -8.87
C ALA A 96 2.44 -12.43 -10.05
N LEU A 97 1.86 -13.53 -10.55
CA LEU A 97 2.39 -14.27 -11.70
C LEU A 97 2.33 -13.45 -12.99
N ALA A 98 1.23 -12.72 -13.22
CA ALA A 98 1.09 -11.86 -14.40
C ALA A 98 2.18 -10.77 -14.47
N ARG A 99 2.68 -10.33 -13.33
CA ARG A 99 3.75 -9.31 -13.21
C ARG A 99 5.14 -9.90 -13.04
N ASN A 100 5.26 -11.21 -13.02
CA ASN A 100 6.52 -11.90 -12.71
C ASN A 100 7.16 -11.37 -11.40
N ALA A 101 6.32 -11.15 -10.39
CA ALA A 101 6.76 -10.65 -9.10
C ALA A 101 7.52 -11.73 -8.31
N ALA A 102 8.62 -11.37 -7.69
CA ALA A 102 9.41 -12.24 -6.82
C ALA A 102 9.10 -12.05 -5.33
N ALA A 103 8.50 -10.92 -4.99
CA ALA A 103 8.06 -10.62 -3.63
C ALA A 103 6.86 -9.66 -3.65
N LEU A 104 6.11 -9.66 -2.55
CA LEU A 104 4.96 -8.79 -2.34
C LEU A 104 5.03 -8.10 -0.98
N ILE A 105 4.42 -6.92 -0.92
CA ILE A 105 4.02 -6.26 0.32
C ILE A 105 2.52 -6.02 0.21
N CYS A 106 1.76 -6.53 1.17
CA CYS A 106 0.33 -6.26 1.29
C CYS A 106 0.08 -4.99 2.08
N CYS A 107 -1.00 -4.31 1.80
CA CYS A 107 -1.38 -3.07 2.46
C CYS A 107 -2.89 -3.01 2.62
N HIS A 108 -3.34 -2.60 3.80
CA HIS A 108 -4.75 -2.49 4.13
C HIS A 108 -5.02 -1.18 4.86
N GLY A 109 -6.00 -0.41 4.40
CA GLY A 109 -6.42 0.84 5.04
C GLY A 109 -7.57 0.61 6.01
N HIS A 110 -7.42 1.08 7.26
CA HIS A 110 -8.47 1.09 8.27
C HIS A 110 -9.09 2.50 8.41
N PRO A 111 -10.28 2.74 7.87
CA PRO A 111 -10.97 4.05 7.99
C PRO A 111 -11.28 4.44 9.44
N SER A 112 -11.35 3.46 10.36
CA SER A 112 -11.49 3.72 11.80
C SER A 112 -10.32 4.50 12.40
N GLY A 113 -9.17 4.48 11.72
CA GLY A 113 -7.93 5.08 12.20
C GLY A 113 -7.08 4.18 13.11
N ASP A 114 -7.61 3.04 13.59
CA ASP A 114 -6.85 2.09 14.39
C ASP A 114 -5.95 1.22 13.48
N PRO A 115 -4.61 1.29 13.60
CA PRO A 115 -3.69 0.50 12.79
C PRO A 115 -3.46 -0.91 13.35
N SER A 116 -4.18 -1.32 14.38
CA SER A 116 -4.00 -2.65 14.99
C SER A 116 -4.50 -3.73 14.05
N PRO A 117 -3.69 -4.77 13.75
CA PRO A 117 -4.12 -5.88 12.92
C PRO A 117 -5.25 -6.66 13.59
N SER A 118 -6.36 -6.84 12.88
CA SER A 118 -7.46 -7.71 13.30
C SER A 118 -7.08 -9.20 13.19
N MET A 119 -7.92 -10.07 13.74
CA MET A 119 -7.77 -11.51 13.52
C MET A 119 -7.94 -11.88 12.04
N ALA A 120 -8.83 -11.19 11.32
CA ALA A 120 -9.04 -11.40 9.90
C ALA A 120 -7.78 -11.00 9.09
N ASP A 121 -7.11 -9.88 9.44
CA ASP A 121 -5.84 -9.47 8.83
C ASP A 121 -4.75 -10.53 9.01
N GLN A 122 -4.63 -11.08 10.21
CA GLN A 122 -3.66 -12.12 10.51
C GLN A 122 -3.94 -13.41 9.73
N GLN A 123 -5.19 -13.83 9.65
CA GLN A 123 -5.60 -15.03 8.92
C GLN A 123 -5.36 -14.89 7.41
N VAL A 124 -5.75 -13.76 6.81
CA VAL A 124 -5.52 -13.55 5.37
C VAL A 124 -4.03 -13.46 5.06
N THR A 125 -3.25 -12.83 5.94
CA THR A 125 -1.79 -12.74 5.81
C THR A 125 -1.15 -14.12 5.80
N LEU A 126 -1.51 -14.98 6.73
CA LEU A 126 -1.00 -16.35 6.80
C LEU A 126 -1.36 -17.15 5.53
N ARG A 127 -2.62 -17.11 5.10
CA ARG A 127 -3.07 -17.79 3.88
C ARG A 127 -2.34 -17.29 2.63
N LEU A 128 -2.09 -15.98 2.51
CA LEU A 128 -1.33 -15.41 1.42
C LEU A 128 0.12 -15.86 1.45
N LYS A 129 0.77 -15.83 2.62
CA LYS A 129 2.14 -16.28 2.80
C LYS A 129 2.31 -17.75 2.37
N GLU A 130 1.41 -18.62 2.81
CA GLU A 130 1.43 -20.05 2.44
C GLU A 130 1.22 -20.26 0.93
N ALA A 131 0.22 -19.58 0.34
CA ALA A 131 -0.07 -19.70 -1.08
C ALA A 131 1.08 -19.20 -1.97
N LEU A 132 1.68 -18.07 -1.61
CA LEU A 132 2.82 -17.48 -2.35
C LEU A 132 4.10 -18.30 -2.21
N ALA A 133 4.34 -18.90 -1.04
CA ALA A 133 5.51 -19.73 -0.80
C ALA A 133 5.56 -20.95 -1.72
N LEU A 134 4.42 -21.53 -2.10
CA LEU A 134 4.34 -22.62 -3.07
C LEU A 134 4.88 -22.26 -4.47
N LEU A 135 5.00 -20.98 -4.75
CA LEU A 135 5.42 -20.42 -6.04
C LEU A 135 6.75 -19.67 -5.95
N ASP A 136 7.48 -19.86 -4.84
CA ASP A 136 8.73 -19.15 -4.52
C ASP A 136 8.58 -17.62 -4.51
N ILE A 137 7.36 -17.10 -4.25
CA ILE A 137 7.08 -15.68 -4.11
C ILE A 137 7.05 -15.33 -2.62
N ARG A 138 7.83 -14.33 -2.20
CA ARG A 138 7.95 -13.96 -0.79
C ARG A 138 6.93 -12.89 -0.40
N LEU A 139 6.16 -13.11 0.66
CA LEU A 139 5.44 -12.05 1.34
C LEU A 139 6.37 -11.37 2.34
N LEU A 140 6.78 -10.13 2.08
CA LEU A 140 7.76 -9.42 2.90
C LEU A 140 7.13 -8.72 4.10
N ASP A 141 5.95 -8.15 3.93
CA ASP A 141 5.21 -7.46 5.00
C ASP A 141 3.72 -7.34 4.67
N HIS A 142 2.94 -7.02 5.70
CA HIS A 142 1.58 -6.55 5.58
C HIS A 142 1.41 -5.30 6.45
N PHE A 143 1.21 -4.16 5.80
CA PHE A 143 1.01 -2.88 6.47
C PHE A 143 -0.47 -2.60 6.71
N ILE A 144 -0.81 -2.26 7.92
CA ILE A 144 -2.12 -1.71 8.27
C ILE A 144 -1.98 -0.20 8.43
N VAL A 145 -2.76 0.54 7.67
CA VAL A 145 -2.71 2.01 7.61
C VAL A 145 -3.95 2.60 8.27
N GLY A 146 -3.76 3.27 9.37
CA GLY A 146 -4.75 4.05 10.09
C GLY A 146 -4.20 5.46 10.37
N ASN A 147 -4.47 6.00 11.55
CA ASN A 147 -3.86 7.26 12.02
C ASN A 147 -2.33 7.16 12.10
N SER A 148 -1.83 5.96 12.36
CA SER A 148 -0.44 5.58 12.22
C SER A 148 -0.32 4.31 11.35
N ILE A 149 0.89 3.81 11.20
CA ILE A 149 1.19 2.64 10.35
C ILE A 149 1.65 1.51 11.25
N CYS A 150 1.14 0.31 11.00
CA CYS A 150 1.60 -0.92 11.61
C CYS A 150 2.22 -1.83 10.55
N SER A 151 3.46 -2.24 10.74
CA SER A 151 4.08 -3.36 10.03
C SER A 151 3.83 -4.65 10.81
N MET A 152 3.22 -5.63 10.19
CA MET A 152 3.01 -6.94 10.82
C MET A 152 4.33 -7.71 10.96
N ALA A 153 5.26 -7.54 10.02
CA ALA A 153 6.59 -8.15 10.11
C ALA A 153 7.39 -7.61 11.31
N GLU A 154 7.39 -6.29 11.54
CA GLU A 154 8.06 -5.70 12.71
C GLU A 154 7.43 -6.14 14.04
N ARG A 155 6.16 -6.52 14.03
CA ARG A 155 5.45 -7.08 15.20
C ARG A 155 5.63 -8.58 15.37
N GLY A 156 6.33 -9.25 14.45
CA GLY A 156 6.51 -10.70 14.48
C GLY A 156 5.23 -11.49 14.19
N LEU A 157 4.31 -10.91 13.41
CA LEU A 157 3.02 -11.52 13.02
C LEU A 157 3.05 -12.11 11.61
N LEU A 158 4.23 -12.14 10.97
CA LEU A 158 4.41 -12.62 9.61
C LEU A 158 5.22 -13.91 9.55
#